data_c5e84f44b75ec6977ed5b2731f6e93ce
#
_entry.id   c5e84f44b75ec6977ed5b2731f6e93ce
#
_cell.length_a   1.000
_cell.length_b   1.000
_cell.length_c   1.000
_cell.angle_alpha   90.00
_cell.angle_beta   90.00
_cell.angle_gamma   90.00
#
_symmetry.space_group_name_H-M   'P 1'
#
loop_
_entity.id
_entity.type
_entity.pdbx_description
1 polymer ?
#
loop_
_entity_poly.entity_id
_entity_poly.type
_entity_poly.pdbx_seq_one_letter_code
_entity_poly.pdbx_strand_id
1 'polypeptide(L)'
;HQVRAATLAGAGTHTVLATGTASGKSLGYQLAVGTRLAADPRATALYLAPTKALAADQLTSWRALERDGAPGLRAAPYDGDTAPQDRIWAREHATVLMTNPDMLHVGILPHHERWAAFFRNLAFVVVDESHTYRGVFGSQVGILLRRLRRIATHYRGDRPETVFIGASATSADPAGHFARLIGAPAAAVTEDA
;
A
#
# COMPACT_ATOMS: atom_id res chain seq x y z
N HIS A 1 13.78 8.89 -9.68
CA HIS A 1 12.99 7.66 -9.49
C HIS A 1 11.66 7.92 -8.74
N GLN A 2 11.59 8.80 -7.74
CA GLN A 2 10.39 9.06 -6.93
C GLN A 2 9.23 9.60 -7.78
N VAL A 3 9.46 10.68 -8.54
CA VAL A 3 8.46 11.29 -9.42
C VAL A 3 8.01 10.30 -10.50
N ARG A 4 8.95 9.55 -11.09
CA ARG A 4 8.63 8.54 -12.11
C ARG A 4 7.71 7.44 -11.56
N ALA A 5 8.00 6.94 -10.36
CA ALA A 5 7.15 5.94 -9.71
C ALA A 5 5.75 6.47 -9.43
N ALA A 6 5.65 7.70 -8.90
CA ALA A 6 4.36 8.36 -8.65
C ALA A 6 3.56 8.57 -9.95
N THR A 7 4.23 8.98 -11.04
CA THR A 7 3.60 9.18 -12.36
C THR A 7 3.07 7.86 -12.92
N LEU A 8 3.87 6.78 -12.90
CA LEU A 8 3.43 5.46 -13.37
C LEU A 8 2.24 4.93 -12.56
N ALA A 9 2.32 5.02 -11.24
CA ALA A 9 1.22 4.61 -10.37
C ALA A 9 -0.04 5.46 -10.60
N GLY A 10 0.11 6.77 -10.77
CA GLY A 10 -1.00 7.67 -11.10
C GLY A 10 -1.66 7.36 -12.43
N ALA A 11 -0.90 6.83 -13.40
CA ALA A 11 -1.39 6.37 -14.70
C ALA A 11 -2.00 4.95 -14.66
N GLY A 12 -2.10 4.31 -13.49
CA GLY A 12 -2.70 2.98 -13.34
C GLY A 12 -1.73 1.82 -13.50
N THR A 13 -0.42 2.06 -13.57
CA THR A 13 0.59 1.02 -13.72
C THR A 13 1.06 0.50 -12.36
N HIS A 14 0.97 -0.81 -12.12
CA HIS A 14 1.62 -1.42 -10.95
C HIS A 14 3.12 -1.21 -11.04
N THR A 15 3.73 -0.74 -9.97
CA THR A 15 5.12 -0.25 -10.00
C THR A 15 5.90 -0.75 -8.79
N VAL A 16 7.17 -1.10 -8.97
CA VAL A 16 8.08 -1.38 -7.86
C VAL A 16 9.29 -0.44 -7.91
N LEU A 17 9.53 0.28 -6.82
CA LEU A 17 10.75 1.06 -6.61
C LEU A 17 11.82 0.12 -6.05
N ALA A 18 12.84 -0.16 -6.84
CA ALA A 18 13.95 -1.04 -6.47
C ALA A 18 15.26 -0.25 -6.49
N THR A 19 15.49 0.52 -5.45
CA THR A 19 16.64 1.38 -5.27
C THR A 19 17.34 1.05 -3.96
N GLY A 20 18.56 1.55 -3.75
CA GLY A 20 19.34 1.32 -2.54
C GLY A 20 18.61 1.68 -1.24
N THR A 21 19.13 1.22 -0.12
CA THR A 21 18.62 1.62 1.21
C THR A 21 18.81 3.12 1.41
N ALA A 22 17.88 3.77 2.11
CA ALA A 22 17.88 5.21 2.37
C ALA A 22 17.81 6.12 1.11
N SER A 23 17.40 5.58 -0.06
CA SER A 23 17.26 6.35 -1.31
C SER A 23 15.98 7.20 -1.39
N GLY A 24 15.17 7.23 -0.33
CA GLY A 24 13.92 7.99 -0.29
C GLY A 24 12.75 7.33 -1.05
N LYS A 25 12.72 5.99 -1.15
CA LYS A 25 11.60 5.24 -1.77
C LYS A 25 10.23 5.64 -1.23
N SER A 26 10.18 5.95 0.06
CA SER A 26 8.95 6.35 0.74
C SER A 26 8.27 7.55 0.07
N LEU A 27 9.05 8.53 -0.37
CA LEU A 27 8.52 9.71 -1.05
C LEU A 27 7.81 9.34 -2.36
N GLY A 28 8.25 8.31 -3.08
CA GLY A 28 7.63 7.88 -4.34
C GLY A 28 6.17 7.43 -4.16
N TYR A 29 5.90 6.56 -3.20
CA TYR A 29 4.52 6.14 -2.94
C TYR A 29 3.71 7.19 -2.16
N GLN A 30 4.37 8.01 -1.31
CA GLN A 30 3.72 9.12 -0.63
C GLN A 30 3.23 10.19 -1.60
N LEU A 31 4.02 10.53 -2.63
CA LEU A 31 3.62 11.43 -3.71
C LEU A 31 2.43 10.89 -4.50
N ALA A 32 2.44 9.60 -4.86
CA ALA A 32 1.32 8.97 -5.57
C ALA A 32 0.02 9.08 -4.76
N VAL A 33 0.07 8.69 -3.49
CA VAL A 33 -1.08 8.72 -2.59
C VAL A 33 -1.54 10.15 -2.32
N GLY A 34 -0.62 11.07 -2.00
CA GLY A 34 -0.93 12.47 -1.73
C GLY A 34 -1.56 13.19 -2.92
N THR A 35 -1.02 12.98 -4.12
CA THR A 35 -1.59 13.52 -5.36
C THR A 35 -3.00 12.98 -5.61
N ARG A 36 -3.22 11.69 -5.35
CA ARG A 36 -4.55 11.09 -5.49
C ARG A 36 -5.55 11.63 -4.49
N LEU A 37 -5.15 11.81 -3.22
CA LEU A 37 -5.99 12.37 -2.17
C LEU A 37 -6.34 13.83 -2.42
N ALA A 38 -5.41 14.61 -2.97
CA ALA A 38 -5.68 15.99 -3.38
C ALA A 38 -6.74 16.07 -4.50
N ALA A 39 -6.76 15.09 -5.41
CA ALA A 39 -7.74 15.02 -6.50
C ALA A 39 -9.08 14.38 -6.07
N ASP A 40 -9.05 13.40 -5.16
CA ASP A 40 -10.24 12.73 -4.62
C ASP A 40 -10.05 12.46 -3.12
N PRO A 41 -10.56 13.33 -2.25
CA PRO A 41 -10.40 13.19 -0.78
C PRO A 41 -11.03 11.93 -0.18
N ARG A 42 -11.83 11.19 -0.96
CA ARG A 42 -12.40 9.90 -0.55
C ARG A 42 -11.49 8.72 -0.89
N ALA A 43 -10.45 8.93 -1.71
CA ALA A 43 -9.51 7.87 -2.04
C ALA A 43 -8.89 7.28 -0.78
N THR A 44 -8.60 5.99 -0.81
CA THR A 44 -7.92 5.31 0.28
C THR A 44 -6.69 4.57 -0.23
N ALA A 45 -5.73 4.36 0.65
CA ALA A 45 -4.54 3.57 0.42
C ALA A 45 -4.29 2.59 1.57
N LEU A 46 -3.87 1.38 1.23
CA LEU A 46 -3.42 0.38 2.20
C LEU A 46 -1.90 0.33 2.17
N TYR A 47 -1.25 0.51 3.31
CA TYR A 47 0.19 0.32 3.46
C TYR A 47 0.45 -1.00 4.20
N LEU A 48 1.19 -1.89 3.56
CA LEU A 48 1.51 -3.20 4.06
C LEU A 48 3.01 -3.31 4.35
N ALA A 49 3.37 -3.38 5.62
CA ALA A 49 4.73 -3.62 6.08
C ALA A 49 4.91 -5.08 6.52
N PRO A 50 6.11 -5.67 6.36
CA PRO A 50 6.36 -7.03 6.84
C PRO A 50 6.32 -7.15 8.37
N THR A 51 6.58 -6.06 9.09
CA THR A 51 6.59 -6.04 10.56
C THR A 51 5.87 -4.82 11.12
N LYS A 52 5.38 -4.93 12.37
CA LYS A 52 4.77 -3.81 13.10
C LYS A 52 5.75 -2.65 13.32
N ALA A 53 7.02 -2.95 13.59
CA ALA A 53 8.04 -1.92 13.81
C ALA A 53 8.21 -1.03 12.58
N LEU A 54 8.34 -1.63 11.39
CA LEU A 54 8.43 -0.87 10.14
C LEU A 54 7.16 -0.07 9.85
N ALA A 55 5.99 -0.63 10.16
CA ALA A 55 4.74 0.12 10.03
C ALA A 55 4.71 1.34 10.96
N ALA A 56 5.19 1.22 12.20
CA ALA A 56 5.23 2.32 13.16
C ALA A 56 6.21 3.44 12.74
N ASP A 57 7.39 3.07 12.23
CA ASP A 57 8.36 4.04 11.72
C ASP A 57 7.78 4.83 10.53
N GLN A 58 7.15 4.14 9.60
CA GLN A 58 6.52 4.79 8.44
C GLN A 58 5.29 5.61 8.83
N LEU A 59 4.53 5.20 9.84
CA LEU A 59 3.40 5.98 10.36
C LEU A 59 3.85 7.38 10.82
N THR A 60 5.03 7.49 11.41
CA THR A 60 5.61 8.78 11.82
C THR A 60 5.80 9.70 10.61
N SER A 61 6.30 9.17 9.50
CA SER A 61 6.47 9.91 8.24
C SER A 61 5.12 10.35 7.64
N TRP A 62 4.11 9.47 7.61
CA TRP A 62 2.77 9.80 7.14
C TRP A 62 2.10 10.87 8.00
N ARG A 63 2.23 10.79 9.32
CA ARG A 63 1.71 11.80 10.24
C ARG A 63 2.42 13.14 10.13
N ALA A 64 3.69 13.16 9.73
CA ALA A 64 4.38 14.42 9.42
C ALA A 64 3.71 15.12 8.23
N LEU A 65 3.46 14.39 7.14
CA LEU A 65 2.74 14.93 5.97
C LEU A 65 1.33 15.40 6.31
N GLU A 66 0.63 14.69 7.17
CA GLU A 66 -0.70 15.09 7.66
C GLU A 66 -0.64 16.41 8.42
N ARG A 67 0.32 16.57 9.35
CA ARG A 67 0.55 17.82 10.09
C ARG A 67 0.97 18.98 9.17
N ASP A 68 1.73 18.70 8.13
CA ASP A 68 2.15 19.69 7.12
C ASP A 68 1.02 20.09 6.16
N GLY A 69 -0.19 19.58 6.39
CA GLY A 69 -1.40 20.01 5.69
C GLY A 69 -1.67 19.25 4.39
N ALA A 70 -1.15 18.05 4.22
CA ALA A 70 -1.48 17.20 3.04
C ALA A 70 -2.99 16.97 2.96
N PRO A 71 -3.66 17.41 1.86
CA PRO A 71 -5.12 17.40 1.77
C PRO A 71 -5.71 16.00 1.93
N GLY A 72 -6.67 15.82 2.83
CA GLY A 72 -7.40 14.59 3.02
C GLY A 72 -6.61 13.42 3.61
N LEU A 73 -5.34 13.62 3.96
CA LEU A 73 -4.50 12.58 4.55
C LEU A 73 -4.86 12.36 6.02
N ARG A 74 -5.21 11.12 6.36
CA ARG A 74 -5.46 10.62 7.72
C ARG A 74 -4.86 9.23 7.82
N ALA A 75 -3.66 9.16 8.41
CA ALA A 75 -2.92 7.91 8.55
C ALA A 75 -3.22 7.24 9.89
N ALA A 76 -3.60 5.97 9.87
CA ALA A 76 -3.90 5.20 11.07
C ALA A 76 -3.26 3.80 11.04
N PRO A 77 -2.74 3.33 12.18
CA PRO A 77 -2.32 1.94 12.33
C PRO A 77 -3.55 1.03 12.49
N TYR A 78 -3.44 -0.19 12.00
CA TYR A 78 -4.43 -1.24 12.21
C TYR A 78 -3.72 -2.59 12.35
N ASP A 79 -3.44 -2.97 13.56
CA ASP A 79 -2.72 -4.20 13.90
C ASP A 79 -3.26 -4.83 15.22
N GLY A 80 -2.58 -5.86 15.71
CA GLY A 80 -2.99 -6.57 16.92
C GLY A 80 -2.97 -5.71 18.18
N ASP A 81 -2.15 -4.66 18.23
CA ASP A 81 -1.95 -3.79 19.39
C ASP A 81 -2.82 -2.53 19.36
N THR A 82 -3.46 -2.25 18.22
CA THR A 82 -4.36 -1.10 18.05
C THR A 82 -5.58 -1.25 18.97
N ALA A 83 -5.83 -0.24 19.80
CA ALA A 83 -6.96 -0.23 20.74
C ALA A 83 -8.31 -0.33 19.99
N PRO A 84 -9.35 -0.94 20.62
CA PRO A 84 -10.65 -1.14 19.96
C PRO A 84 -11.28 0.13 19.40
N GLN A 85 -11.24 1.23 20.14
CA GLN A 85 -11.75 2.53 19.68
C GLN A 85 -11.00 3.08 18.49
N ASP A 86 -9.66 2.92 18.46
CA ASP A 86 -8.81 3.37 17.36
C ASP A 86 -9.02 2.52 16.11
N ARG A 87 -9.34 1.23 16.27
CA ARG A 87 -9.74 0.36 15.15
C ARG A 87 -11.06 0.80 14.52
N ILE A 88 -12.02 1.24 15.31
CA ILE A 88 -13.29 1.78 14.82
C ILE A 88 -13.02 3.06 14.04
N TRP A 89 -12.27 3.98 14.64
CA TRP A 89 -11.90 5.24 14.00
C TRP A 89 -11.14 5.02 12.69
N ALA A 90 -10.13 4.14 12.70
CA ALA A 90 -9.33 3.82 11.51
C ALA A 90 -10.20 3.29 10.36
N ARG A 91 -11.14 2.40 10.65
CA ARG A 91 -12.06 1.85 9.65
C ARG A 91 -12.97 2.91 9.04
N GLU A 92 -13.42 3.88 9.82
CA GLU A 92 -14.40 4.89 9.40
C GLU A 92 -13.77 6.13 8.78
N HIS A 93 -12.54 6.49 9.17
CA HIS A 93 -11.96 7.78 8.85
C HIS A 93 -10.60 7.72 8.16
N ALA A 94 -9.82 6.64 8.33
CA ALA A 94 -8.48 6.58 7.75
C ALA A 94 -8.53 6.59 6.22
N THR A 95 -7.68 7.42 5.61
CA THR A 95 -7.42 7.41 4.18
C THR A 95 -6.14 6.64 3.85
N VAL A 96 -5.21 6.53 4.80
CA VAL A 96 -4.05 5.63 4.72
C VAL A 96 -4.10 4.67 5.90
N LEU A 97 -4.38 3.39 5.62
CA LEU A 97 -4.42 2.34 6.63
C LEU A 97 -3.11 1.58 6.64
N MET A 98 -2.42 1.55 7.77
CA MET A 98 -1.13 0.89 7.93
C MET A 98 -1.29 -0.42 8.67
N THR A 99 -0.90 -1.52 8.05
CA THR A 99 -1.10 -2.87 8.59
C THR A 99 0.03 -3.83 8.19
N ASN A 100 -0.12 -5.08 8.54
CA ASN A 100 0.80 -6.16 8.17
C ASN A 100 0.02 -7.36 7.55
N PRO A 101 0.71 -8.33 6.93
CA PRO A 101 0.05 -9.46 6.28
C PRO A 101 -0.86 -10.26 7.21
N ASP A 102 -0.47 -10.49 8.47
CA ASP A 102 -1.26 -11.27 9.43
C ASP A 102 -2.58 -10.57 9.73
N MET A 103 -2.53 -9.27 10.03
CA MET A 103 -3.73 -8.51 10.32
C MET A 103 -4.63 -8.34 9.11
N LEU A 104 -4.05 -8.17 7.93
CA LEU A 104 -4.82 -8.18 6.67
C LEU A 104 -5.54 -9.52 6.49
N HIS A 105 -4.86 -10.65 6.79
CA HIS A 105 -5.42 -11.99 6.63
C HIS A 105 -6.53 -12.29 7.63
N VAL A 106 -6.34 -12.00 8.92
CA VAL A 106 -7.26 -12.43 9.97
C VAL A 106 -8.25 -11.34 10.42
N GLY A 107 -7.87 -10.06 10.30
CA GLY A 107 -8.65 -8.94 10.83
C GLY A 107 -9.44 -8.16 9.80
N ILE A 108 -8.96 -8.07 8.56
CA ILE A 108 -9.55 -7.21 7.52
C ILE A 108 -10.31 -8.03 6.48
N LEU A 109 -9.64 -8.93 5.77
CA LEU A 109 -10.25 -9.62 4.63
C LEU A 109 -11.39 -10.58 5.01
N PRO A 110 -11.38 -11.30 6.15
CA PRO A 110 -12.55 -12.11 6.56
C PRO A 110 -13.79 -11.25 6.88
N HIS A 111 -13.58 -9.99 7.24
CA HIS A 111 -14.62 -9.03 7.58
C HIS A 111 -14.75 -7.90 6.57
N HIS A 112 -14.45 -8.18 5.30
CA HIS A 112 -14.37 -7.19 4.21
C HIS A 112 -15.65 -6.35 4.04
N GLU A 113 -16.81 -6.87 4.41
CA GLU A 113 -18.08 -6.13 4.38
C GLU A 113 -18.05 -4.89 5.27
N ARG A 114 -17.40 -4.98 6.44
CA ARG A 114 -17.21 -3.83 7.35
C ARG A 114 -16.25 -2.78 6.78
N TRP A 115 -15.48 -3.16 5.76
CA TRP A 115 -14.50 -2.34 5.07
C TRP A 115 -14.97 -1.92 3.67
N ALA A 116 -16.22 -2.15 3.33
CA ALA A 116 -16.77 -1.90 1.99
C ALA A 116 -16.51 -0.47 1.49
N ALA A 117 -16.68 0.54 2.36
CA ALA A 117 -16.40 1.93 2.01
C ALA A 117 -14.91 2.18 1.72
N PHE A 118 -14.01 1.60 2.51
CA PHE A 118 -12.57 1.66 2.32
C PHE A 118 -12.17 1.00 1.01
N PHE A 119 -12.61 -0.24 0.76
CA PHE A 119 -12.29 -0.97 -0.47
C PHE A 119 -12.87 -0.32 -1.73
N ARG A 120 -14.06 0.27 -1.65
CA ARG A 120 -14.67 1.02 -2.78
C ARG A 120 -13.79 2.15 -3.25
N ASN A 121 -13.06 2.78 -2.35
CA ASN A 121 -12.21 3.93 -2.61
C ASN A 121 -10.71 3.56 -2.68
N LEU A 122 -10.34 2.28 -2.53
CA LEU A 122 -8.95 1.82 -2.48
C LEU A 122 -8.23 2.06 -3.80
N ALA A 123 -7.49 3.16 -3.88
CA ALA A 123 -6.72 3.53 -5.07
C ALA A 123 -5.37 2.82 -5.11
N PHE A 124 -4.69 2.73 -3.96
CA PHE A 124 -3.34 2.19 -3.88
C PHE A 124 -3.19 1.13 -2.78
N VAL A 125 -2.35 0.13 -3.07
CA VAL A 125 -1.78 -0.79 -2.08
C VAL A 125 -0.27 -0.65 -2.14
N VAL A 126 0.33 -0.13 -1.08
CA VAL A 126 1.79 -0.06 -0.93
C VAL A 126 2.26 -1.33 -0.25
N VAL A 127 3.18 -2.04 -0.88
CA VAL A 127 3.81 -3.26 -0.37
C VAL A 127 5.27 -2.94 -0.07
N ASP A 128 5.54 -2.65 1.19
CA ASP A 128 6.89 -2.25 1.61
C ASP A 128 7.79 -3.47 1.83
N GLU A 129 9.09 -3.26 1.66
CA GLU A 129 10.13 -4.29 1.74
C GLU A 129 9.75 -5.57 0.96
N SER A 130 9.18 -5.38 -0.24
CA SER A 130 8.61 -6.47 -1.05
C SER A 130 9.60 -7.59 -1.37
N HIS A 131 10.90 -7.33 -1.33
CA HIS A 131 11.96 -8.33 -1.49
C HIS A 131 12.04 -9.35 -0.35
N THR A 132 11.45 -9.06 0.81
CA THR A 132 11.42 -9.98 1.96
C THR A 132 10.38 -11.08 1.79
N TYR A 133 9.37 -10.88 0.94
CA TYR A 133 8.33 -11.85 0.67
C TYR A 133 8.81 -12.92 -0.31
N ARG A 134 9.58 -13.91 0.21
CA ARG A 134 10.16 -15.02 -0.56
C ARG A 134 9.82 -16.39 0.07
N GLY A 135 10.05 -17.44 -0.68
CA GLY A 135 9.81 -18.82 -0.23
C GLY A 135 8.35 -19.06 0.14
N VAL A 136 8.12 -19.85 1.19
CA VAL A 136 6.77 -20.20 1.67
C VAL A 136 6.00 -18.96 2.13
N PHE A 137 6.64 -18.09 2.91
CA PHE A 137 6.02 -16.84 3.37
C PHE A 137 5.62 -15.93 2.20
N GLY A 138 6.50 -15.76 1.21
CA GLY A 138 6.19 -14.98 0.02
C GLY A 138 5.02 -15.57 -0.79
N SER A 139 4.90 -16.89 -0.87
CA SER A 139 3.77 -17.55 -1.53
C SER A 139 2.45 -17.28 -0.80
N GLN A 140 2.45 -17.31 0.53
CA GLN A 140 1.27 -16.99 1.34
C GLN A 140 0.85 -15.52 1.17
N VAL A 141 1.81 -14.59 1.22
CA VAL A 141 1.54 -13.17 0.98
C VAL A 141 1.03 -12.95 -0.44
N GLY A 142 1.57 -13.63 -1.43
CA GLY A 142 1.09 -13.57 -2.82
C GLY A 142 -0.38 -14.00 -2.95
N ILE A 143 -0.80 -15.08 -2.29
CA ILE A 143 -2.20 -15.51 -2.24
C ILE A 143 -3.06 -14.45 -1.56
N LEU A 144 -2.59 -13.87 -0.47
CA LEU A 144 -3.26 -12.82 0.28
C LEU A 144 -3.49 -11.56 -0.56
N LEU A 145 -2.46 -11.10 -1.30
CA LEU A 145 -2.57 -9.94 -2.18
C LEU A 145 -3.53 -10.17 -3.36
N ARG A 146 -3.55 -11.36 -3.93
CA ARG A 146 -4.54 -11.72 -4.96
C ARG A 146 -5.96 -11.75 -4.42
N ARG A 147 -6.15 -12.22 -3.18
CA ARG A 147 -7.44 -12.16 -2.49
C ARG A 147 -7.86 -10.72 -2.24
N LEU A 148 -6.95 -9.87 -1.74
CA LEU A 148 -7.18 -8.44 -1.56
C LEU A 148 -7.61 -7.78 -2.88
N ARG A 149 -6.89 -8.04 -3.97
CA ARG A 149 -7.18 -7.51 -5.29
C ARG A 149 -8.61 -7.86 -5.75
N ARG A 150 -9.02 -9.13 -5.60
CA ARG A 150 -10.39 -9.55 -5.94
C ARG A 150 -11.46 -8.83 -5.11
N ILE A 151 -11.24 -8.70 -3.81
CA ILE A 151 -12.15 -7.98 -2.92
C ILE A 151 -12.23 -6.50 -3.30
N ALA A 152 -11.09 -5.85 -3.54
CA ALA A 152 -11.04 -4.46 -3.99
C ALA A 152 -11.80 -4.28 -5.30
N THR A 153 -11.55 -5.13 -6.30
CA THR A 153 -12.26 -5.09 -7.59
C THR A 153 -13.78 -5.22 -7.41
N HIS A 154 -14.23 -6.13 -6.56
CA HIS A 154 -15.67 -6.32 -6.26
C HIS A 154 -16.32 -5.03 -5.72
N TYR A 155 -15.67 -4.35 -4.76
CA TYR A 155 -16.25 -3.13 -4.17
C TYR A 155 -16.07 -1.89 -5.04
N ARG A 156 -15.04 -1.83 -5.89
CA ARG A 156 -14.77 -0.69 -6.78
C ARG A 156 -15.74 -0.64 -7.96
N GLY A 157 -16.24 -1.79 -8.42
CA GLY A 157 -17.09 -1.85 -9.60
C GLY A 157 -16.39 -1.28 -10.84
N ASP A 158 -17.00 -0.33 -11.52
CA ASP A 158 -16.49 0.31 -12.75
C ASP A 158 -15.38 1.36 -12.51
N ARG A 159 -14.95 1.57 -11.30
CA ARG A 159 -13.83 2.49 -11.00
C ARG A 159 -12.50 1.91 -11.48
N PRO A 160 -11.49 2.77 -11.74
CA PRO A 160 -10.16 2.30 -12.10
C PRO A 160 -9.62 1.27 -11.12
N GLU A 161 -8.89 0.29 -11.61
CA GLU A 161 -8.32 -0.78 -10.78
C GLU A 161 -7.42 -0.21 -9.66
N THR A 162 -7.37 -0.92 -8.53
CA THR A 162 -6.41 -0.61 -7.45
C THR A 162 -4.99 -0.86 -7.94
N VAL A 163 -4.12 0.12 -7.80
CA VAL A 163 -2.72 0.03 -8.21
C VAL A 163 -1.84 -0.42 -7.04
N PHE A 164 -0.96 -1.37 -7.30
CA PHE A 164 0.02 -1.84 -6.33
C PHE A 164 1.36 -1.13 -6.54
N ILE A 165 1.93 -0.61 -5.46
CA ILE A 165 3.24 0.05 -5.46
C ILE A 165 4.14 -0.72 -4.50
N GLY A 166 5.19 -1.36 -5.02
CA GLY A 166 6.20 -2.03 -4.25
C GLY A 166 7.34 -1.09 -3.86
N ALA A 167 7.86 -1.21 -2.64
CA ALA A 167 9.17 -0.72 -2.28
C ALA A 167 10.09 -1.91 -1.98
N SER A 168 11.30 -1.90 -2.53
CA SER A 168 12.21 -3.04 -2.48
C SER A 168 13.65 -2.57 -2.36
N ALA A 169 14.50 -3.37 -1.73
CA ALA A 169 15.94 -3.24 -1.95
C ALA A 169 16.29 -3.65 -3.40
N THR A 170 17.47 -3.27 -3.84
CA THR A 170 18.01 -3.65 -5.15
C THR A 170 18.00 -5.16 -5.32
N SER A 171 17.48 -5.64 -6.44
CA SER A 171 17.46 -7.06 -6.82
C SER A 171 17.62 -7.23 -8.33
N ALA A 172 17.99 -8.43 -8.78
CA ALA A 172 18.23 -8.70 -10.20
C ALA A 172 16.95 -8.62 -11.07
N ASP A 173 15.80 -8.98 -10.53
CA ASP A 173 14.51 -8.97 -11.25
C ASP A 173 13.39 -8.42 -10.32
N PRO A 174 13.38 -7.11 -10.02
CA PRO A 174 12.39 -6.55 -9.13
C PRO A 174 10.98 -6.55 -9.74
N ALA A 175 10.85 -6.26 -11.04
CA ALA A 175 9.56 -6.27 -11.72
C ALA A 175 8.93 -7.66 -11.74
N GLY A 176 9.68 -8.68 -12.15
CA GLY A 176 9.19 -10.05 -12.21
C GLY A 176 8.86 -10.62 -10.82
N HIS A 177 9.66 -10.32 -9.80
CA HIS A 177 9.37 -10.72 -8.43
C HIS A 177 8.05 -10.09 -7.95
N PHE A 178 7.91 -8.78 -8.12
CA PHE A 178 6.71 -8.05 -7.69
C PHE A 178 5.47 -8.48 -8.49
N ALA A 179 5.61 -8.67 -9.80
CA ALA A 179 4.53 -9.17 -10.65
C ALA A 179 4.01 -10.56 -10.19
N ARG A 180 4.91 -11.48 -9.84
CA ARG A 180 4.55 -12.78 -9.27
C ARG A 180 3.83 -12.64 -7.92
N LEU A 181 4.27 -11.70 -7.08
CA LEU A 181 3.69 -11.46 -5.77
C LEU A 181 2.24 -10.94 -5.88
N ILE A 182 2.01 -9.94 -6.71
CA ILE A 182 0.67 -9.32 -6.86
C ILE A 182 -0.24 -10.06 -7.87
N GLY A 183 0.33 -10.93 -8.70
CA GLY A 183 -0.41 -11.65 -9.74
C GLY A 183 -0.81 -10.77 -10.93
N ALA A 184 -0.02 -9.75 -11.26
CA ALA A 184 -0.23 -8.84 -12.39
C ALA A 184 1.11 -8.28 -12.89
N PRO A 185 1.22 -7.85 -14.18
CA PRO A 185 2.40 -7.18 -14.67
C PRO A 185 2.75 -5.93 -13.85
N ALA A 186 4.03 -5.66 -13.66
CA ALA A 186 4.52 -4.48 -12.94
C ALA A 186 5.75 -3.90 -13.63
N ALA A 187 5.91 -2.57 -13.56
CA ALA A 187 7.08 -1.85 -14.00
C ALA A 187 8.07 -1.65 -12.84
N ALA A 188 9.36 -1.79 -13.11
CA ALA A 188 10.39 -1.42 -12.15
C ALA A 188 10.87 0.02 -12.38
N VAL A 189 11.12 0.71 -11.29
CA VAL A 189 11.84 1.98 -11.25
C VAL A 189 13.10 1.78 -10.41
N THR A 190 14.25 1.89 -11.07
CA THR A 190 15.59 1.74 -10.49
C THR A 190 16.30 3.09 -10.43
N GLU A 191 17.50 3.14 -9.80
CA GLU A 191 18.27 4.39 -9.66
C GLU A 191 18.76 4.96 -10.99
N ASP A 192 18.98 4.09 -11.97
CA ASP A 192 19.48 4.45 -13.30
C ASP A 192 18.35 4.92 -14.27
N ALA A 193 17.16 5.17 -13.76
CA ALA A 193 15.98 5.46 -14.58
C ALA A 193 15.43 6.88 -14.35
#